data_ffd4184f857ab49483fe7d7732b2ecad
#
_entry.id   ffd4184f857ab49483fe7d7732b2ecad
#
_cell.length_a   1.000
_cell.length_b   1.000
_cell.length_c   1.000
_cell.angle_alpha   90.00
_cell.angle_beta   90.00
_cell.angle_gamma   90.00
#
_symmetry.space_group_name_H-M   'P 1'
#
loop_
_entity.id
_entity.type
_entity.pdbx_description
1 polymer ?
#
loop_
_entity_poly.entity_id
_entity_poly.type
_entity_poly.pdbx_seq_one_letter_code
_entity_poly.pdbx_strand_id
1 'polypeptide(L)'
;MGEARRLLEALPLDRETTTFLDLGAGMGRVMLLAAERGFRRVVGIEISPALAEVARHNLKAVHPGIQRGRVQVISADAACYRLPRGDLAVYLFNPFRCEILSPVIRRLAAHSGDVVIAYHTPVERHVIDNTEAFDVVADFGFGLVYRRKPFPLT
;
A
#
# COMPACT_ATOMS: atom_id res chain seq x y z
N MET A 1 11.41 5.12 9.78
CA MET A 1 10.38 4.30 10.52
C MET A 1 9.30 5.17 11.17
N GLY A 2 9.61 6.28 11.82
CA GLY A 2 8.61 7.16 12.45
C GLY A 2 7.58 7.74 11.49
N GLU A 3 8.00 8.18 10.32
CA GLU A 3 7.12 8.77 9.29
C GLU A 3 6.14 7.74 8.71
N ALA A 4 6.62 6.55 8.33
CA ALA A 4 5.74 5.47 7.87
C ALA A 4 4.71 5.08 8.95
N ARG A 5 5.14 5.04 10.23
CA ARG A 5 4.23 4.80 11.36
C ARG A 5 3.12 5.82 11.42
N ARG A 6 3.44 7.11 11.32
CA ARG A 6 2.46 8.20 11.35
C ARG A 6 1.47 8.11 10.18
N LEU A 7 1.94 7.80 8.98
CA LEU A 7 1.07 7.57 7.82
C LEU A 7 0.10 6.40 8.05
N LEU A 8 0.59 5.26 8.55
CA LEU A 8 -0.26 4.10 8.82
C LEU A 8 -1.28 4.37 9.93
N GLU A 9 -0.93 5.17 10.93
CA GLU A 9 -1.84 5.56 12.01
C GLU A 9 -2.97 6.47 11.54
N ALA A 10 -2.73 7.27 10.52
CA ALA A 10 -3.69 8.22 9.95
C ALA A 10 -4.67 7.59 8.93
N LEU A 11 -4.53 6.29 8.61
CA LEU A 11 -5.41 5.63 7.64
C LEU A 11 -6.85 5.53 8.20
N PRO A 12 -7.85 6.15 7.55
CA PRO A 12 -9.23 6.18 8.03
C PRO A 12 -10.01 4.94 7.58
N LEU A 13 -9.64 3.77 8.11
CA LEU A 13 -10.24 2.48 7.76
C LEU A 13 -10.15 1.48 8.91
N ASP A 14 -10.97 0.43 8.84
CA ASP A 14 -10.91 -0.71 9.74
C ASP A 14 -9.83 -1.71 9.27
N ARG A 15 -8.80 -1.86 10.08
CA ARG A 15 -7.66 -2.72 9.76
C ARG A 15 -8.00 -4.20 9.77
N GLU A 16 -8.94 -4.62 10.61
CA GLU A 16 -9.34 -6.02 10.76
C GLU A 16 -10.06 -6.57 9.51
N THR A 17 -10.65 -5.68 8.72
CA THR A 17 -11.35 -6.03 7.47
C THR A 17 -10.52 -5.72 6.22
N THR A 18 -9.48 -4.89 6.34
CA THR A 18 -8.72 -4.32 5.23
C THR A 18 -7.46 -5.13 4.90
N THR A 19 -7.16 -5.26 3.60
CA THR A 19 -5.87 -5.75 3.11
C THR A 19 -4.90 -4.58 2.95
N PHE A 20 -3.74 -4.67 3.62
CA PHE A 20 -2.62 -3.75 3.42
C PHE A 20 -1.78 -4.21 2.23
N LEU A 21 -1.49 -3.31 1.32
CA LEU A 21 -0.74 -3.56 0.08
C LEU A 21 0.46 -2.61 0.01
N ASP A 22 1.67 -3.15 0.14
CA ASP A 22 2.93 -2.41 0.01
C ASP A 22 3.45 -2.58 -1.43
N LEU A 23 3.35 -1.52 -2.23
CA LEU A 23 3.79 -1.53 -3.62
C LEU A 23 5.24 -1.02 -3.72
N GLY A 24 6.15 -1.91 -4.07
CA GLY A 24 7.59 -1.69 -3.97
C GLY A 24 8.08 -1.99 -2.55
N ALA A 25 7.76 -3.17 -2.02
CA ALA A 25 7.96 -3.54 -0.62
C ALA A 25 9.44 -3.58 -0.19
N GLY A 26 10.38 -3.65 -1.14
CA GLY A 26 11.80 -3.70 -0.85
C GLY A 26 12.14 -4.83 0.12
N MET A 27 12.74 -4.49 1.26
CA MET A 27 13.12 -5.45 2.31
C MET A 27 12.00 -5.72 3.34
N GLY A 28 10.75 -5.26 3.10
CA GLY A 28 9.58 -5.58 3.90
C GLY A 28 9.40 -4.80 5.20
N ARG A 29 10.10 -3.68 5.40
CA ARG A 29 10.06 -2.89 6.66
C ARG A 29 8.68 -2.35 6.99
N VAL A 30 7.94 -1.84 6.01
CA VAL A 30 6.61 -1.29 6.22
C VAL A 30 5.58 -2.40 6.40
N MET A 31 5.78 -3.53 5.75
CA MET A 31 4.97 -4.74 5.96
C MET A 31 5.01 -5.21 7.42
N LEU A 32 6.17 -5.15 8.09
CA LEU A 32 6.29 -5.46 9.52
C LEU A 32 5.41 -4.53 10.36
N LEU A 33 5.49 -3.22 10.10
CA LEU A 33 4.65 -2.23 10.78
C LEU A 33 3.15 -2.48 10.57
N ALA A 34 2.74 -2.86 9.36
CA ALA A 34 1.35 -3.17 9.06
C ALA A 34 0.87 -4.45 9.77
N ALA A 35 1.72 -5.47 9.79
CA ALA A 35 1.42 -6.72 10.49
C ALA A 35 1.21 -6.52 12.00
N GLU A 36 2.07 -5.72 12.65
CA GLU A 36 1.94 -5.34 14.06
C GLU A 36 0.64 -4.57 14.36
N ARG A 37 0.11 -3.83 13.38
CA ARG A 37 -1.11 -3.02 13.52
C ARG A 37 -2.41 -3.77 13.28
N GLY A 38 -2.36 -5.06 13.09
CA GLY A 38 -3.56 -5.88 13.04
C GLY A 38 -4.30 -5.88 11.71
N PHE A 39 -3.68 -5.45 10.60
CA PHE A 39 -4.31 -5.61 9.29
C PHE A 39 -4.69 -7.06 9.01
N ARG A 40 -5.89 -7.28 8.47
CA ARG A 40 -6.42 -8.60 8.12
C ARG A 40 -5.42 -9.40 7.28
N ARG A 41 -4.83 -8.75 6.30
CA ARG A 41 -3.85 -9.32 5.40
C ARG A 41 -2.82 -8.25 5.03
N VAL A 42 -1.56 -8.65 4.91
CA VAL A 42 -0.46 -7.78 4.47
C VAL A 42 0.20 -8.42 3.26
N VAL A 43 0.23 -7.70 2.14
CA VAL A 43 0.82 -8.17 0.89
C VAL A 43 1.86 -7.15 0.43
N GLY A 44 3.08 -7.58 0.23
CA GLY A 44 4.13 -6.78 -0.40
C GLY A 44 4.40 -7.26 -1.81
N ILE A 45 4.45 -6.31 -2.74
CA ILE A 45 4.81 -6.56 -4.14
C ILE A 45 6.19 -5.96 -4.38
N GLU A 46 7.13 -6.80 -4.82
CA GLU A 46 8.50 -6.37 -5.10
C GLU A 46 8.97 -6.97 -6.42
N ILE A 47 9.45 -6.12 -7.32
CA ILE A 47 9.87 -6.55 -8.65
C ILE A 47 11.22 -7.29 -8.62
N SER A 48 12.08 -6.98 -7.65
CA SER A 48 13.37 -7.65 -7.47
C SER A 48 13.20 -8.97 -6.70
N PRO A 49 13.44 -10.14 -7.30
CA PRO A 49 13.37 -11.41 -6.59
C PRO A 49 14.32 -11.48 -5.39
N ALA A 50 15.50 -10.87 -5.51
CA ALA A 50 16.49 -10.83 -4.42
C ALA A 50 15.97 -10.03 -3.22
N LEU A 51 15.39 -8.84 -3.43
CA LEU A 51 14.80 -8.05 -2.34
C LEU A 51 13.57 -8.73 -1.75
N ALA A 52 12.73 -9.34 -2.58
CA ALA A 52 11.59 -10.12 -2.11
C ALA A 52 12.00 -11.28 -1.18
N GLU A 53 13.12 -11.95 -1.46
CA GLU A 53 13.65 -13.01 -0.59
C GLU A 53 14.19 -12.43 0.74
N VAL A 54 14.89 -11.30 0.70
CA VAL A 54 15.32 -10.59 1.91
C VAL A 54 14.10 -10.20 2.76
N ALA A 55 13.04 -9.68 2.13
CA ALA A 55 11.80 -9.34 2.83
C ALA A 55 11.18 -10.56 3.53
N ARG A 56 11.09 -11.71 2.85
CA ARG A 56 10.57 -12.96 3.44
C ARG A 56 11.40 -13.39 4.64
N HIS A 57 12.73 -13.30 4.53
CA HIS A 57 13.64 -13.62 5.64
C HIS A 57 13.42 -12.69 6.84
N ASN A 58 13.37 -11.38 6.62
CA ASN A 58 13.16 -10.38 7.66
C ASN A 58 11.82 -10.58 8.39
N LEU A 59 10.74 -10.84 7.64
CA LEU A 59 9.42 -11.09 8.20
C LEU A 59 9.41 -12.33 9.12
N LYS A 60 10.06 -13.41 8.71
CA LYS A 60 10.19 -14.62 9.55
C LYS A 60 11.02 -14.39 10.80
N ALA A 61 12.10 -13.61 10.70
CA ALA A 61 13.00 -13.37 11.82
C ALA A 61 12.36 -12.53 12.93
N VAL A 62 11.55 -11.52 12.54
CA VAL A 62 10.93 -10.59 13.51
C VAL A 62 9.63 -11.14 14.10
N HIS A 63 8.85 -11.87 13.32
CA HIS A 63 7.56 -12.44 13.75
C HIS A 63 7.44 -13.92 13.39
N PRO A 64 8.10 -14.82 14.14
CA PRO A 64 7.99 -16.27 13.89
C PRO A 64 6.56 -16.81 13.97
N GLY A 65 5.70 -16.12 14.72
CA GLY A 65 4.27 -16.45 14.91
C GLY A 65 3.31 -15.79 13.92
N ILE A 66 3.78 -15.03 12.92
CA ILE A 66 2.89 -14.50 11.87
C ILE A 66 2.25 -15.69 11.16
N GLN A 67 0.92 -15.76 11.24
CA GLN A 67 0.14 -16.85 10.61
C GLN A 67 0.50 -16.92 9.14
N ARG A 68 0.93 -18.12 8.70
CA ARG A 68 1.20 -18.39 7.28
C ARG A 68 -0.04 -18.06 6.48
N GLY A 69 0.10 -17.16 5.48
CA GLY A 69 -1.01 -16.68 4.65
C GLY A 69 -1.52 -15.28 4.98
N ARG A 70 -1.32 -14.77 6.20
CA ARG A 70 -1.68 -13.39 6.55
C ARG A 70 -0.69 -12.37 6.00
N VAL A 71 0.59 -12.68 5.98
CA VAL A 71 1.65 -11.82 5.45
C VAL A 71 2.34 -12.53 4.30
N GLN A 72 2.35 -11.91 3.13
CA GLN A 72 2.90 -12.49 1.89
C GLN A 72 3.78 -11.48 1.16
N VAL A 73 4.93 -11.94 0.66
CA VAL A 73 5.77 -11.18 -0.28
C VAL A 73 5.68 -11.87 -1.64
N ILE A 74 5.27 -11.13 -2.65
CA ILE A 74 5.10 -11.60 -4.02
C ILE A 74 6.13 -10.89 -4.89
N SER A 75 6.96 -11.69 -5.58
CA SER A 75 7.87 -11.14 -6.60
C SER A 75 7.07 -10.94 -7.88
N ALA A 76 6.72 -9.69 -8.19
CA ALA A 76 5.91 -9.32 -9.33
C ALA A 76 6.06 -7.84 -9.67
N ASP A 77 5.64 -7.48 -10.90
CA ASP A 77 5.46 -6.10 -11.30
C ASP A 77 4.14 -5.55 -10.74
N ALA A 78 4.23 -4.47 -9.95
CA ALA A 78 3.06 -3.81 -9.37
C ALA A 78 2.07 -3.30 -10.42
N ALA A 79 2.56 -2.90 -11.60
CA ALA A 79 1.71 -2.46 -12.71
C ALA A 79 0.79 -3.56 -13.24
N CYS A 80 1.21 -4.83 -13.13
CA CYS A 80 0.48 -6.00 -13.64
C CYS A 80 -0.18 -6.83 -12.53
N TYR A 81 0.18 -6.60 -11.25
CA TYR A 81 -0.34 -7.38 -10.14
C TYR A 81 -1.85 -7.21 -9.99
N ARG A 82 -2.58 -8.34 -9.91
CA ARG A 82 -4.03 -8.32 -9.70
C ARG A 82 -4.37 -7.91 -8.27
N LEU A 83 -5.04 -6.77 -8.12
CA LEU A 83 -5.46 -6.25 -6.82
C LEU A 83 -6.36 -7.25 -6.07
N PRO A 84 -6.16 -7.44 -4.75
CA PRO A 84 -7.06 -8.22 -3.91
C PRO A 84 -8.48 -7.64 -3.93
N ARG A 85 -9.49 -8.47 -3.68
CA ARG A 85 -10.85 -8.00 -3.47
C ARG A 85 -11.02 -7.41 -2.06
N GLY A 86 -12.04 -6.57 -1.87
CA GLY A 86 -12.36 -5.91 -0.60
C GLY A 86 -11.58 -4.61 -0.40
N ASP A 87 -11.58 -4.10 0.82
CA ASP A 87 -10.98 -2.80 1.12
C ASP A 87 -9.45 -2.87 1.13
N LEU A 88 -8.83 -1.83 0.61
CA LEU A 88 -7.38 -1.72 0.44
C LEU A 88 -6.80 -0.51 1.16
N ALA A 89 -5.76 -0.74 1.93
CA ALA A 89 -4.81 0.26 2.38
C ALA A 89 -3.52 0.09 1.56
N VAL A 90 -3.21 1.04 0.70
CA VAL A 90 -2.06 0.98 -0.20
C VAL A 90 -0.95 1.88 0.34
N TYR A 91 0.24 1.36 0.47
CA TYR A 91 1.42 2.15 0.80
C TYR A 91 2.34 2.29 -0.41
N LEU A 92 2.79 3.53 -0.64
CA LEU A 92 3.72 3.91 -1.69
C LEU A 92 4.86 4.71 -1.05
N PHE A 93 6.10 4.28 -1.23
CA PHE A 93 7.28 5.07 -0.87
C PHE A 93 8.05 5.41 -2.14
N ASN A 94 7.57 6.43 -2.88
CA ASN A 94 8.15 6.90 -4.14
C ASN A 94 8.68 5.77 -5.04
N PRO A 95 7.90 4.67 -5.24
CA PRO A 95 8.44 3.45 -5.83
C PRO A 95 8.52 3.53 -7.36
N PHE A 96 7.76 4.43 -7.98
CA PHE A 96 7.52 4.42 -9.41
C PHE A 96 7.58 5.82 -10.02
N ARG A 97 8.06 5.89 -11.27
CA ARG A 97 7.85 7.04 -12.14
C ARG A 97 6.40 7.08 -12.63
N CYS A 98 5.97 8.21 -13.18
CA CYS A 98 4.59 8.44 -13.62
C CYS A 98 4.06 7.36 -14.60
N GLU A 99 4.91 6.81 -15.47
CA GLU A 99 4.54 5.80 -16.46
C GLU A 99 4.06 4.49 -15.82
N ILE A 100 4.64 4.13 -14.67
CA ILE A 100 4.25 2.93 -13.92
C ILE A 100 3.17 3.26 -12.90
N LEU A 101 3.24 4.42 -12.27
CA LEU A 101 2.27 4.82 -11.25
C LEU A 101 0.87 5.06 -11.84
N SER A 102 0.78 5.66 -13.05
CA SER A 102 -0.49 5.99 -13.68
C SER A 102 -1.42 4.77 -13.88
N PRO A 103 -0.99 3.63 -14.45
CA PRO A 103 -1.84 2.45 -14.56
C PRO A 103 -2.21 1.87 -13.20
N VAL A 104 -1.33 1.92 -12.20
CA VAL A 104 -1.63 1.49 -10.83
C VAL A 104 -2.76 2.33 -10.23
N ILE A 105 -2.64 3.67 -10.29
CA ILE A 105 -3.64 4.58 -9.74
C ILE A 105 -4.99 4.45 -10.44
N ARG A 106 -5.03 4.31 -11.77
CA ARG A 106 -6.29 4.05 -12.51
C ARG A 106 -6.98 2.77 -12.04
N ARG A 107 -6.22 1.71 -11.76
CA ARG A 107 -6.79 0.46 -11.25
C ARG A 107 -7.30 0.59 -9.83
N LEU A 108 -6.60 1.34 -8.98
CA LEU A 108 -7.06 1.66 -7.62
C LEU A 108 -8.32 2.54 -7.64
N ALA A 109 -8.40 3.51 -8.55
CA ALA A 109 -9.59 4.34 -8.73
C ALA A 109 -10.82 3.52 -9.16
N ALA A 110 -10.62 2.50 -9.99
CA ALA A 110 -11.69 1.60 -10.47
C ALA A 110 -11.99 0.42 -9.52
N HIS A 111 -11.28 0.31 -8.39
CA HIS A 111 -11.44 -0.82 -7.46
C HIS A 111 -12.82 -0.81 -6.78
N SER A 112 -13.44 -1.99 -6.59
CA SER A 112 -14.81 -2.09 -6.05
C SER A 112 -14.91 -1.86 -4.54
N GLY A 113 -13.86 -2.13 -3.76
CA GLY A 113 -13.81 -1.85 -2.33
C GLY A 113 -13.36 -0.42 -2.01
N ASP A 114 -13.36 -0.04 -0.75
CA ASP A 114 -12.75 1.22 -0.30
C ASP A 114 -11.23 1.20 -0.55
N VAL A 115 -10.67 2.35 -0.93
CA VAL A 115 -9.23 2.49 -1.17
C VAL A 115 -8.70 3.71 -0.44
N VAL A 116 -7.69 3.48 0.39
CA VAL A 116 -6.92 4.54 1.04
C VAL A 116 -5.45 4.36 0.64
N ILE A 117 -4.78 5.44 0.27
CA ILE A 117 -3.38 5.43 -0.16
C ILE A 117 -2.55 6.26 0.82
N ALA A 118 -1.55 5.66 1.43
CA ALA A 118 -0.50 6.36 2.15
C ALA A 118 0.69 6.55 1.20
N TYR A 119 0.90 7.77 0.72
CA TYR A 119 1.98 8.08 -0.21
C TYR A 119 3.10 8.83 0.54
N HIS A 120 4.16 8.11 0.84
CA HIS A 120 5.35 8.63 1.50
C HIS A 120 6.30 9.22 0.45
N THR A 121 6.81 10.43 0.69
CA THR A 121 7.64 11.18 -0.26
C THR A 121 6.97 11.28 -1.65
N PRO A 122 5.83 11.99 -1.75
CA PRO A 122 4.94 11.90 -2.90
C PRO A 122 5.43 12.76 -4.08
N VAL A 123 6.55 12.38 -4.69
CA VAL A 123 7.18 13.10 -5.81
C VAL A 123 6.24 13.19 -7.02
N GLU A 124 5.53 12.10 -7.32
CA GLU A 124 4.61 11.99 -8.46
C GLU A 124 3.14 12.21 -8.03
N ARG A 125 2.89 13.05 -6.99
CA ARG A 125 1.53 13.27 -6.47
C ARG A 125 0.53 13.69 -7.55
N HIS A 126 0.99 14.43 -8.56
CA HIS A 126 0.16 14.90 -9.66
C HIS A 126 -0.55 13.75 -10.41
N VAL A 127 0.03 12.55 -10.41
CA VAL A 127 -0.58 11.36 -11.02
C VAL A 127 -1.88 10.99 -10.30
N ILE A 128 -1.93 11.13 -8.98
CA ILE A 128 -3.14 10.86 -8.19
C ILE A 128 -4.10 12.05 -8.29
N ASP A 129 -3.59 13.27 -8.08
CA ASP A 129 -4.39 14.49 -8.09
C ASP A 129 -5.16 14.67 -9.41
N ASN A 130 -4.52 14.40 -10.56
CA ASN A 130 -5.13 14.52 -11.89
C ASN A 130 -6.21 13.48 -12.19
N THR A 131 -6.36 12.42 -11.40
CA THR A 131 -7.47 11.48 -11.61
C THR A 131 -8.80 12.00 -11.10
N GLU A 132 -8.78 13.01 -10.21
CA GLU A 132 -9.94 13.52 -9.48
C GLU A 132 -10.71 12.45 -8.67
N ALA A 133 -10.21 11.22 -8.64
CA ALA A 133 -10.85 10.08 -7.99
C ALA A 133 -10.55 10.00 -6.48
N PHE A 134 -9.58 10.78 -6.00
CA PHE A 134 -9.12 10.74 -4.60
C PHE A 134 -9.15 12.12 -3.97
N ASP A 135 -9.48 12.17 -2.68
CA ASP A 135 -9.33 13.34 -1.82
C ASP A 135 -8.13 13.16 -0.90
N VAL A 136 -7.39 14.23 -0.66
CA VAL A 136 -6.37 14.27 0.40
C VAL A 136 -7.09 14.39 1.74
N VAL A 137 -6.92 13.41 2.62
CA VAL A 137 -7.54 13.39 3.95
C VAL A 137 -6.55 13.67 5.08
N ALA A 138 -5.26 13.58 4.83
CA ALA A 138 -4.20 14.04 5.73
C ALA A 138 -2.95 14.44 4.95
N ASP A 139 -2.27 15.50 5.41
CA ASP A 139 -1.01 15.99 4.87
C ASP A 139 -0.01 16.20 6.03
N PHE A 140 1.13 15.51 5.95
CA PHE A 140 2.21 15.57 6.94
C PHE A 140 3.45 16.30 6.43
N GLY A 141 3.41 16.88 5.22
CA GLY A 141 4.56 17.45 4.54
C GLY A 141 5.49 16.40 3.90
N PHE A 142 5.88 15.39 4.67
CA PHE A 142 6.69 14.26 4.15
C PHE A 142 5.85 13.18 3.46
N GLY A 143 4.52 13.20 3.61
CA GLY A 143 3.64 12.21 3.03
C GLY A 143 2.18 12.61 3.10
N LEU A 144 1.39 12.05 2.21
CA LEU A 144 -0.03 12.31 2.03
C LEU A 144 -0.84 11.04 2.26
N VAL A 145 -2.03 11.20 2.83
CA VAL A 145 -3.05 10.15 2.86
C VAL A 145 -4.19 10.56 1.97
N TYR A 146 -4.47 9.71 0.99
CA TYR A 146 -5.59 9.88 0.07
C TYR A 146 -6.69 8.87 0.38
N ARG A 147 -7.95 9.27 0.21
CA ARG A 147 -9.09 8.37 0.21
C ARG A 147 -9.83 8.47 -1.12
N ARG A 148 -10.17 7.34 -1.70
CA ARG A 148 -10.98 7.31 -2.91
C ARG A 148 -12.38 7.86 -2.64
N LYS A 149 -12.85 8.72 -3.52
CA LYS A 149 -14.21 9.24 -3.52
C LYS A 149 -15.21 8.12 -3.74
N PRO A 150 -16.41 8.18 -3.16
CA PRO A 150 -17.49 7.27 -3.51
C PRO A 150 -17.75 7.30 -5.02
N PHE A 151 -18.16 6.17 -5.59
CA PHE A 151 -18.64 6.19 -6.96
C PHE A 151 -19.87 7.11 -7.07
N PRO A 152 -19.99 7.90 -8.16
CA PRO A 152 -21.20 8.68 -8.35
C PRO A 152 -22.41 7.74 -8.38
N LEU A 153 -23.46 8.12 -7.65
CA LEU A 153 -24.74 7.41 -7.72
C LEU A 153 -25.28 7.56 -9.14
N THR A 154 -25.43 6.45 -9.85
CA THR A 154 -26.08 6.39 -11.17
C THR A 154 -27.60 6.46 -11.02
#